data_72d7897f7cbe327bdd4c4737b19994c9
#
_entry.id   72d7897f7cbe327bdd4c4737b19994c9
#
_cell.length_a   1.000
_cell.length_b   1.000
_cell.length_c   1.000
_cell.angle_alpha   90.00
_cell.angle_beta   90.00
_cell.angle_gamma   90.00
#
_symmetry.space_group_name_H-M   'P 1'
#
loop_
_entity.id
_entity.type
_entity.pdbx_description
1 polymer ?
#
loop_
_entity_poly.entity_id
_entity_poly.type
_entity_poly.pdbx_seq_one_letter_code
_entity_poly.pdbx_strand_id
1 'polypeptide(L)'
;MAIQFFCPNCNEIHELENAQSGKRSQCTNCGQFFIVPPESFRKPKKVEPPKEKSDPIPGFYRAVFVDNFKLFLDKQNVTSLTFAVALVCFRFFTHGVCCFGYLTYFVAWGWLFGFYLNIIYETAFGIDKLPEIYLGTSVTFLWYILKPLFLFSFTMAVVQLPAIITILVLKEKGYSFDNIRQLEFGLLHVFFVLGLFLFPVATLTASVGQTITYFRPDYLLAPVLKTFAPYVVTVLLLIIAAFLETKTVQNTHASLPKTAFDLILNLTVQFVAILAMRSIGLFHRHYSC
;
A
#
# COMPACT_ATOMS: atom_id res chain seq x y z
N MET A 1 32.80 -32.79 -25.88
CA MET A 1 32.09 -31.53 -25.56
C MET A 1 32.13 -31.40 -24.08
N ALA A 2 32.40 -30.21 -23.55
CA ALA A 2 32.42 -29.96 -22.12
C ALA A 2 31.05 -29.50 -21.63
N ILE A 3 30.62 -29.92 -20.41
CA ILE A 3 29.42 -29.51 -19.77
C ILE A 3 29.76 -28.30 -18.91
N GLN A 4 29.12 -27.16 -19.17
CA GLN A 4 29.24 -25.98 -18.34
C GLN A 4 27.98 -25.83 -17.43
N PHE A 5 28.17 -25.65 -16.13
CA PHE A 5 27.13 -25.49 -15.15
C PHE A 5 27.59 -24.63 -13.96
N PHE A 6 26.65 -24.19 -13.15
CA PHE A 6 26.93 -23.38 -11.96
C PHE A 6 26.87 -24.22 -10.69
N CYS A 7 27.79 -23.98 -9.77
CA CYS A 7 27.70 -24.55 -8.43
C CYS A 7 26.40 -24.08 -7.75
N PRO A 8 25.57 -24.98 -7.19
CA PRO A 8 24.30 -24.61 -6.56
C PRO A 8 24.46 -23.77 -5.29
N ASN A 9 25.67 -23.74 -4.71
CA ASN A 9 25.93 -23.02 -3.47
C ASN A 9 26.61 -21.65 -3.66
N CYS A 10 27.62 -21.55 -4.55
CA CYS A 10 28.41 -20.33 -4.74
C CYS A 10 28.31 -19.71 -6.14
N ASN A 11 27.50 -20.30 -7.03
CA ASN A 11 27.32 -19.88 -8.43
C ASN A 11 28.61 -19.83 -9.27
N GLU A 12 29.70 -20.46 -8.82
CA GLU A 12 30.94 -20.59 -9.61
C GLU A 12 30.70 -21.46 -10.85
N ILE A 13 31.31 -21.07 -11.97
CA ILE A 13 31.18 -21.79 -13.25
C ILE A 13 32.17 -22.95 -13.28
N HIS A 14 31.65 -24.16 -13.46
CA HIS A 14 32.45 -25.35 -13.68
C HIS A 14 32.32 -25.84 -15.10
N GLU A 15 33.43 -26.28 -15.67
CA GLU A 15 33.51 -26.86 -16.97
C GLU A 15 34.10 -28.27 -16.83
N LEU A 16 33.27 -29.29 -17.05
CA LEU A 16 33.66 -30.71 -16.91
C LEU A 16 33.36 -31.49 -18.19
N GLU A 17 34.09 -32.57 -18.41
CA GLU A 17 33.86 -33.42 -19.55
C GLU A 17 32.54 -34.19 -19.48
N ASN A 18 31.91 -34.44 -20.64
CA ASN A 18 30.67 -35.21 -20.74
C ASN A 18 30.75 -36.60 -20.06
N ALA A 19 31.94 -37.21 -20.01
CA ALA A 19 32.19 -38.49 -19.32
C ALA A 19 31.94 -38.42 -17.80
N GLN A 20 31.82 -37.21 -17.22
CA GLN A 20 31.55 -36.98 -15.80
C GLN A 20 30.08 -36.67 -15.50
N SER A 21 29.22 -36.66 -16.49
CA SER A 21 27.78 -36.51 -16.33
C SER A 21 27.21 -37.54 -15.34
N GLY A 22 26.40 -37.10 -14.42
CA GLY A 22 25.77 -37.91 -13.35
C GLY A 22 26.72 -38.35 -12.23
N LYS A 23 28.03 -38.01 -12.31
CA LYS A 23 29.00 -38.35 -11.25
C LYS A 23 29.00 -37.22 -10.16
N ARG A 24 29.44 -37.64 -8.97
CA ARG A 24 29.65 -36.73 -7.85
C ARG A 24 30.97 -35.99 -8.02
N SER A 25 30.94 -34.66 -7.97
CA SER A 25 32.12 -33.80 -8.03
C SER A 25 32.09 -32.78 -6.89
N GLN A 26 33.20 -32.12 -6.63
CA GLN A 26 33.36 -31.15 -5.59
C GLN A 26 33.67 -29.76 -6.17
N CYS A 27 33.04 -28.73 -5.67
CA CYS A 27 33.32 -27.36 -6.07
C CYS A 27 34.71 -26.93 -5.62
N THR A 28 35.53 -26.42 -6.53
CA THR A 28 36.87 -25.93 -6.24
C THR A 28 36.88 -24.64 -5.41
N ASN A 29 35.78 -23.87 -5.44
CA ASN A 29 35.67 -22.60 -4.72
C ASN A 29 35.08 -22.77 -3.30
N CYS A 30 33.96 -23.46 -3.16
CA CYS A 30 33.27 -23.57 -1.86
C CYS A 30 33.32 -24.95 -1.21
N GLY A 31 33.95 -25.96 -1.84
CA GLY A 31 34.08 -27.31 -1.31
C GLY A 31 32.79 -28.15 -1.30
N GLN A 32 31.66 -27.60 -1.74
CA GLN A 32 30.39 -28.32 -1.76
C GLN A 32 30.37 -29.44 -2.79
N PHE A 33 29.83 -30.61 -2.39
CA PHE A 33 29.60 -31.70 -3.32
C PHE A 33 28.31 -31.53 -4.09
N PHE A 34 28.33 -31.81 -5.39
CA PHE A 34 27.19 -31.79 -6.29
C PHE A 34 27.23 -32.94 -7.28
N ILE A 35 26.12 -33.21 -7.96
CA ILE A 35 26.04 -34.17 -9.06
C ILE A 35 26.13 -33.37 -10.37
N VAL A 36 27.03 -33.74 -11.24
CA VAL A 36 27.21 -33.10 -12.54
C VAL A 36 25.93 -33.30 -13.38
N PRO A 37 25.28 -32.25 -13.85
CA PRO A 37 24.06 -32.37 -14.64
C PRO A 37 24.33 -33.03 -15.99
N PRO A 38 23.35 -33.75 -16.58
CA PRO A 38 23.53 -34.43 -17.87
C PRO A 38 23.64 -33.49 -19.05
N GLU A 39 23.20 -32.26 -18.92
CA GLU A 39 23.25 -31.24 -19.97
C GLU A 39 23.89 -29.95 -19.48
N SER A 40 24.55 -29.21 -20.37
CA SER A 40 25.06 -27.89 -20.07
C SER A 40 23.92 -26.96 -19.71
N PHE A 41 23.92 -26.43 -18.49
CA PHE A 41 23.08 -25.29 -18.16
C PHE A 41 23.59 -24.09 -18.97
N ARG A 42 23.02 -23.85 -20.14
CA ARG A 42 23.12 -22.51 -20.73
C ARG A 42 22.51 -21.56 -19.69
N LYS A 43 23.28 -20.52 -19.26
CA LYS A 43 22.65 -19.38 -18.59
C LYS A 43 21.35 -19.13 -19.32
N PRO A 44 20.18 -19.13 -18.63
CA PRO A 44 19.00 -18.64 -19.28
C PRO A 44 19.45 -17.27 -19.79
N LYS A 45 19.50 -17.10 -21.15
CA LYS A 45 19.66 -15.78 -21.75
C LYS A 45 18.73 -14.95 -20.90
N LYS A 46 19.25 -13.88 -20.26
CA LYS A 46 18.41 -12.93 -19.55
C LYS A 46 17.38 -12.54 -20.60
N VAL A 47 16.27 -13.26 -20.61
CA VAL A 47 15.11 -12.90 -21.40
C VAL A 47 14.74 -11.61 -20.68
N GLU A 48 15.17 -10.48 -21.27
CA GLU A 48 14.55 -9.22 -20.90
C GLU A 48 13.07 -9.55 -20.95
N PRO A 49 12.35 -9.44 -19.82
CA PRO A 49 10.91 -9.69 -19.85
C PRO A 49 10.43 -8.90 -21.05
N PRO A 50 9.68 -9.51 -21.99
CA PRO A 50 9.20 -8.81 -23.13
C PRO A 50 8.64 -7.52 -22.56
N LYS A 51 9.06 -6.37 -23.09
CA LYS A 51 8.42 -5.10 -22.84
C LYS A 51 7.05 -5.23 -23.47
N GLU A 52 6.21 -6.07 -22.86
CA GLU A 52 4.80 -6.07 -23.14
C GLU A 52 4.34 -4.68 -22.76
N LYS A 53 4.22 -3.83 -23.76
CA LYS A 53 3.25 -2.76 -23.72
C LYS A 53 1.92 -3.50 -23.68
N SER A 54 1.53 -4.00 -22.51
CA SER A 54 0.19 -4.53 -22.33
C SER A 54 -0.73 -3.32 -22.47
N ASP A 55 -1.61 -3.41 -23.46
CA ASP A 55 -2.66 -2.43 -23.63
C ASP A 55 -3.47 -2.35 -22.33
N PRO A 56 -3.91 -1.15 -21.92
CA PRO A 56 -4.69 -0.98 -20.70
C PRO A 56 -5.89 -1.94 -20.69
N ILE A 57 -6.06 -2.69 -19.61
CA ILE A 57 -7.18 -3.62 -19.49
C ILE A 57 -8.47 -2.79 -19.47
N PRO A 58 -9.42 -3.01 -20.42
CA PRO A 58 -10.66 -2.23 -20.47
C PRO A 58 -11.55 -2.52 -19.26
N GLY A 59 -12.42 -1.57 -18.89
CA GLY A 59 -13.43 -1.79 -17.84
C GLY A 59 -13.10 -1.22 -16.47
N PHE A 60 -12.07 -0.41 -16.30
CA PHE A 60 -11.70 0.22 -15.04
C PHE A 60 -12.87 0.91 -14.31
N TYR A 61 -13.63 1.76 -15.00
CA TYR A 61 -14.76 2.48 -14.39
C TYR A 61 -15.86 1.53 -13.89
N ARG A 62 -16.15 0.46 -14.62
CA ARG A 62 -17.08 -0.56 -14.18
C ARG A 62 -16.54 -1.28 -12.94
N ALA A 63 -15.25 -1.61 -12.93
CA ALA A 63 -14.60 -2.25 -11.79
C ALA A 63 -14.66 -1.35 -10.54
N VAL A 64 -14.44 -0.04 -10.69
CA VAL A 64 -14.46 0.93 -9.58
C VAL A 64 -15.89 1.20 -9.09
N PHE A 65 -16.86 1.46 -9.98
CA PHE A 65 -18.18 1.93 -9.58
C PHE A 65 -19.25 0.82 -9.44
N VAL A 66 -19.02 -0.37 -9.96
CA VAL A 66 -19.99 -1.48 -9.91
C VAL A 66 -19.42 -2.69 -9.18
N ASP A 67 -18.30 -3.23 -9.69
CA ASP A 67 -17.77 -4.49 -9.17
C ASP A 67 -17.12 -4.30 -7.78
N ASN A 68 -16.70 -3.09 -7.46
CA ASN A 68 -16.18 -2.73 -6.15
C ASN A 68 -17.23 -2.92 -5.03
N PHE A 69 -18.51 -2.64 -5.30
CA PHE A 69 -19.59 -2.85 -4.34
C PHE A 69 -19.94 -4.32 -4.13
N LYS A 70 -19.69 -5.20 -5.11
CA LYS A 70 -19.91 -6.64 -4.96
C LYS A 70 -19.06 -7.27 -3.86
N LEU A 71 -17.92 -6.63 -3.55
CA LEU A 71 -17.02 -7.03 -2.48
C LEU A 71 -17.75 -7.15 -1.12
N PHE A 72 -18.68 -6.25 -0.83
CA PHE A 72 -19.43 -6.22 0.42
C PHE A 72 -20.55 -7.28 0.46
N LEU A 73 -20.95 -7.82 -0.69
CA LEU A 73 -21.98 -8.84 -0.80
C LEU A 73 -21.39 -10.26 -0.85
N ASP A 74 -20.09 -10.39 -1.06
CA ASP A 74 -19.43 -11.67 -1.15
C ASP A 74 -19.27 -12.31 0.24
N LYS A 75 -19.80 -13.52 0.39
CA LYS A 75 -19.73 -14.30 1.64
C LYS A 75 -18.30 -14.59 2.08
N GLN A 76 -17.35 -14.63 1.17
CA GLN A 76 -15.93 -14.86 1.48
C GLN A 76 -15.30 -13.70 2.25
N ASN A 77 -15.85 -12.49 2.11
CA ASN A 77 -15.36 -11.28 2.74
C ASN A 77 -16.00 -10.98 4.11
N VAL A 78 -16.98 -11.76 4.54
CA VAL A 78 -17.76 -11.50 5.77
C VAL A 78 -16.85 -11.41 6.99
N THR A 79 -15.87 -12.30 7.12
CA THR A 79 -14.93 -12.30 8.27
C THR A 79 -14.12 -11.01 8.31
N SER A 80 -13.53 -10.60 7.19
CA SER A 80 -12.72 -9.38 7.10
C SER A 80 -13.56 -8.12 7.32
N LEU A 81 -14.79 -8.09 6.80
CA LEU A 81 -15.72 -6.98 7.02
C LEU A 81 -16.18 -6.89 8.47
N THR A 82 -16.55 -8.02 9.07
CA THR A 82 -16.96 -8.07 10.49
C THR A 82 -15.84 -7.57 11.40
N PHE A 83 -14.62 -7.96 11.09
CA PHE A 83 -13.46 -7.48 11.84
C PHE A 83 -13.23 -5.97 11.67
N ALA A 84 -13.31 -5.44 10.43
CA ALA A 84 -13.20 -4.00 10.19
C ALA A 84 -14.29 -3.23 10.96
N VAL A 85 -15.54 -3.71 10.96
CA VAL A 85 -16.64 -3.15 11.74
C VAL A 85 -16.34 -3.22 13.23
N ALA A 86 -15.89 -4.37 13.74
CA ALA A 86 -15.54 -4.52 15.16
C ALA A 86 -14.42 -3.55 15.58
N LEU A 87 -13.42 -3.34 14.73
CA LEU A 87 -12.33 -2.42 14.98
C LEU A 87 -12.78 -0.96 15.01
N VAL A 88 -13.69 -0.57 14.11
CA VAL A 88 -14.30 0.78 14.13
C VAL A 88 -15.14 0.98 15.38
N CYS A 89 -15.97 0.00 15.75
CA CYS A 89 -16.73 0.04 16.99
C CYS A 89 -15.81 0.14 18.21
N PHE A 90 -14.75 -0.66 18.24
CA PHE A 90 -13.76 -0.62 19.31
C PHE A 90 -13.13 0.78 19.43
N ARG A 91 -12.66 1.36 18.33
CA ARG A 91 -12.12 2.73 18.27
C ARG A 91 -13.14 3.75 18.77
N PHE A 92 -14.40 3.63 18.35
CA PHE A 92 -15.48 4.56 18.69
C PHE A 92 -15.80 4.57 20.19
N PHE A 93 -15.91 3.40 20.84
CA PHE A 93 -16.31 3.30 22.23
C PHE A 93 -15.15 3.42 23.23
N THR A 94 -13.90 3.16 22.85
CA THR A 94 -12.75 3.23 23.77
C THR A 94 -12.15 4.63 23.88
N HIS A 95 -12.62 5.59 23.09
CA HIS A 95 -12.15 6.98 23.18
C HIS A 95 -12.58 7.59 24.53
N GLY A 96 -11.64 8.24 25.21
CA GLY A 96 -11.92 8.89 26.51
C GLY A 96 -11.62 8.04 27.74
N VAL A 97 -11.23 6.76 27.57
CA VAL A 97 -10.80 5.91 28.68
C VAL A 97 -9.31 6.14 28.98
N CYS A 98 -9.01 7.25 29.65
CA CYS A 98 -7.67 7.58 30.17
C CYS A 98 -6.50 7.23 29.19
N CYS A 99 -5.34 6.81 29.70
CA CYS A 99 -4.16 6.43 28.87
C CYS A 99 -4.42 5.26 27.93
N PHE A 100 -5.33 4.35 28.26
CA PHE A 100 -5.70 3.22 27.41
C PHE A 100 -6.39 3.67 26.11
N GLY A 101 -7.15 4.76 26.12
CA GLY A 101 -7.84 5.28 24.95
C GLY A 101 -6.89 5.68 23.81
N TYR A 102 -5.75 6.27 24.13
CA TYR A 102 -4.74 6.61 23.12
C TYR A 102 -4.06 5.36 22.55
N LEU A 103 -3.75 4.37 23.40
CA LEU A 103 -3.13 3.12 22.96
C LEU A 103 -4.07 2.33 22.05
N THR A 104 -5.33 2.19 22.42
CA THR A 104 -6.34 1.49 21.61
C THR A 104 -6.60 2.20 20.28
N TYR A 105 -6.60 3.53 20.28
CA TYR A 105 -6.71 4.34 19.07
C TYR A 105 -5.52 4.09 18.12
N PHE A 106 -4.30 4.09 18.65
CA PHE A 106 -3.09 3.83 17.91
C PHE A 106 -3.05 2.42 17.30
N VAL A 107 -3.43 1.42 18.09
CA VAL A 107 -3.53 0.01 17.64
C VAL A 107 -4.56 -0.14 16.53
N ALA A 108 -5.74 0.47 16.71
CA ALA A 108 -6.82 0.41 15.73
C ALA A 108 -6.41 1.04 14.38
N TRP A 109 -5.76 2.21 14.40
CA TRP A 109 -5.26 2.85 13.19
C TRP A 109 -4.14 2.07 12.52
N GLY A 110 -3.18 1.55 13.29
CA GLY A 110 -2.09 0.74 12.74
C GLY A 110 -2.62 -0.49 12.00
N TRP A 111 -3.66 -1.11 12.54
CA TRP A 111 -4.29 -2.26 11.90
C TRP A 111 -5.13 -1.89 10.68
N LEU A 112 -5.89 -0.81 10.74
CA LEU A 112 -6.63 -0.28 9.59
C LEU A 112 -5.68 0.07 8.44
N PHE A 113 -4.55 0.72 8.71
CA PHE A 113 -3.56 1.02 7.68
C PHE A 113 -2.95 -0.25 7.09
N GLY A 114 -2.67 -1.26 7.91
CA GLY A 114 -2.24 -2.57 7.43
C GLY A 114 -3.27 -3.21 6.51
N PHE A 115 -4.53 -3.19 6.90
CA PHE A 115 -5.64 -3.69 6.10
C PHE A 115 -5.77 -2.93 4.77
N TYR A 116 -5.67 -1.60 4.77
CA TYR A 116 -5.71 -0.79 3.56
C TYR A 116 -4.56 -1.07 2.60
N LEU A 117 -3.32 -1.17 3.10
CA LEU A 117 -2.16 -1.49 2.27
C LEU A 117 -2.28 -2.88 1.65
N ASN A 118 -2.80 -3.86 2.40
CA ASN A 118 -3.06 -5.19 1.88
C ASN A 118 -4.18 -5.20 0.84
N ILE A 119 -5.25 -4.41 1.00
CA ILE A 119 -6.29 -4.23 -0.03
C ILE A 119 -5.66 -3.72 -1.34
N ILE A 120 -4.81 -2.69 -1.27
CA ILE A 120 -4.12 -2.15 -2.43
C ILE A 120 -3.27 -3.25 -3.09
N TYR A 121 -2.45 -3.94 -2.30
CA TYR A 121 -1.55 -4.99 -2.78
C TYR A 121 -2.31 -6.14 -3.45
N GLU A 122 -3.25 -6.76 -2.75
CA GLU A 122 -3.99 -7.92 -3.27
C GLU A 122 -4.80 -7.57 -4.52
N THR A 123 -5.46 -6.41 -4.53
CA THR A 123 -6.20 -5.93 -5.71
C THR A 123 -5.28 -5.66 -6.89
N ALA A 124 -4.09 -5.09 -6.66
CA ALA A 124 -3.09 -4.83 -7.69
C ALA A 124 -2.63 -6.13 -8.37
N PHE A 125 -2.54 -7.22 -7.62
CA PHE A 125 -2.17 -8.56 -8.14
C PHE A 125 -3.35 -9.44 -8.55
N GLY A 126 -4.56 -8.87 -8.69
CA GLY A 126 -5.72 -9.55 -9.24
C GLY A 126 -6.49 -10.42 -8.24
N ILE A 127 -6.23 -10.28 -6.95
CA ILE A 127 -7.01 -10.94 -5.90
C ILE A 127 -8.25 -10.09 -5.61
N ASP A 128 -9.43 -10.60 -5.97
CA ASP A 128 -10.70 -9.88 -5.83
C ASP A 128 -11.40 -10.17 -4.48
N LYS A 129 -10.64 -10.51 -3.45
CA LYS A 129 -11.11 -10.73 -2.08
C LYS A 129 -10.54 -9.67 -1.15
N LEU A 130 -11.19 -9.48 0.01
CA LEU A 130 -10.58 -8.68 1.08
C LEU A 130 -9.48 -9.47 1.77
N PRO A 131 -8.40 -8.81 2.22
CA PRO A 131 -7.31 -9.44 2.92
C PRO A 131 -7.78 -10.25 4.13
N GLU A 132 -7.19 -11.41 4.31
CA GLU A 132 -7.41 -12.20 5.50
C GLU A 132 -6.81 -11.54 6.73
N ILE A 133 -7.50 -11.68 7.87
CA ILE A 133 -7.05 -11.07 9.10
C ILE A 133 -6.04 -11.99 9.75
N TYR A 134 -4.82 -11.50 9.87
CA TYR A 134 -3.78 -12.20 10.57
C TYR A 134 -3.75 -11.80 12.05
N LEU A 135 -4.17 -12.71 12.91
CA LEU A 135 -4.05 -12.62 14.36
C LEU A 135 -2.77 -13.34 14.78
N GLY A 136 -1.62 -12.75 14.47
CA GLY A 136 -0.32 -13.32 14.86
C GLY A 136 -0.10 -13.34 16.36
N THR A 137 0.78 -14.22 16.84
CA THR A 137 1.14 -14.35 18.25
C THR A 137 2.19 -13.31 18.64
N SER A 138 1.95 -12.60 19.75
CA SER A 138 2.89 -11.74 20.50
C SER A 138 3.72 -10.71 19.69
N VAL A 139 4.98 -10.97 19.35
CA VAL A 139 5.90 -10.00 18.71
C VAL A 139 5.52 -9.73 17.26
N THR A 140 5.07 -10.74 16.52
CA THR A 140 4.62 -10.58 15.12
C THR A 140 3.37 -9.70 15.04
N PHE A 141 2.46 -9.80 16.01
CA PHE A 141 1.28 -8.94 16.11
C PHE A 141 1.67 -7.45 16.21
N LEU A 142 2.61 -7.10 17.09
CA LEU A 142 3.08 -5.73 17.23
C LEU A 142 3.69 -5.20 15.93
N TRP A 143 4.43 -6.03 15.21
CA TRP A 143 5.03 -5.68 13.92
C TRP A 143 3.98 -5.42 12.84
N TYR A 144 2.87 -6.19 12.85
CA TYR A 144 1.73 -5.98 11.95
C TYR A 144 1.01 -4.64 12.16
N ILE A 145 1.12 -4.04 13.33
CA ILE A 145 0.55 -2.73 13.65
C ILE A 145 1.54 -1.61 13.34
N LEU A 146 2.78 -1.76 13.82
CA LEU A 146 3.78 -0.69 13.72
C LEU A 146 4.30 -0.47 12.30
N LYS A 147 4.57 -1.56 11.55
CA LYS A 147 5.09 -1.45 10.18
C LYS A 147 4.15 -0.69 9.25
N PRO A 148 2.86 -1.02 9.13
CA PRO A 148 1.92 -0.26 8.29
C PRO A 148 1.70 1.18 8.76
N LEU A 149 1.63 1.39 10.07
CA LEU A 149 1.49 2.73 10.63
C LEU A 149 2.68 3.61 10.25
N PHE A 150 3.89 3.08 10.43
CA PHE A 150 5.12 3.78 10.02
C PHE A 150 5.15 4.03 8.52
N LEU A 151 4.84 3.02 7.70
CA LEU A 151 4.87 3.12 6.25
C LEU A 151 3.86 4.16 5.74
N PHE A 152 2.64 4.16 6.27
CA PHE A 152 1.61 5.11 5.90
C PHE A 152 1.99 6.54 6.32
N SER A 153 2.44 6.73 7.57
CA SER A 153 2.87 8.02 8.08
C SER A 153 4.09 8.55 7.34
N PHE A 154 5.06 7.69 7.04
CA PHE A 154 6.23 8.04 6.25
C PHE A 154 5.85 8.45 4.82
N THR A 155 4.98 7.70 4.16
CA THR A 155 4.49 8.03 2.83
C THR A 155 3.79 9.39 2.83
N MET A 156 2.93 9.63 3.81
CA MET A 156 2.25 10.93 3.96
C MET A 156 3.25 12.07 4.19
N ALA A 157 4.24 11.87 5.06
CA ALA A 157 5.28 12.87 5.32
C ALA A 157 6.11 13.19 4.06
N VAL A 158 6.48 12.16 3.27
CA VAL A 158 7.26 12.35 2.05
C VAL A 158 6.48 13.14 0.99
N VAL A 159 5.22 12.80 0.73
CA VAL A 159 4.43 13.53 -0.28
C VAL A 159 4.03 14.93 0.17
N GLN A 160 3.92 15.16 1.48
CA GLN A 160 3.63 16.48 2.07
C GLN A 160 4.90 17.29 2.40
N LEU A 161 6.08 16.78 2.09
CA LEU A 161 7.35 17.43 2.40
C LEU A 161 7.43 18.89 1.90
N PRO A 162 6.97 19.24 0.67
CA PRO A 162 6.97 20.63 0.23
C PRO A 162 6.07 21.52 1.09
N ALA A 163 4.90 21.05 1.50
CA ALA A 163 4.00 21.78 2.39
C ALA A 163 4.61 21.96 3.80
N ILE A 164 5.21 20.90 4.33
CA ILE A 164 5.89 20.92 5.64
C ILE A 164 7.04 21.93 5.64
N ILE A 165 7.90 21.90 4.62
CA ILE A 165 9.01 22.87 4.47
C ILE A 165 8.45 24.29 4.40
N THR A 166 7.38 24.52 3.64
CA THR A 166 6.74 25.84 3.53
C THR A 166 6.27 26.33 4.91
N ILE A 167 5.60 25.48 5.69
CA ILE A 167 5.16 25.82 7.05
C ILE A 167 6.35 26.19 7.95
N LEU A 168 7.43 25.41 7.90
CA LEU A 168 8.62 25.69 8.71
C LEU A 168 9.27 27.02 8.36
N VAL A 169 9.42 27.32 7.06
CA VAL A 169 9.96 28.61 6.58
C VAL A 169 9.07 29.78 6.97
N LEU A 170 7.75 29.63 6.86
CA LEU A 170 6.81 30.68 7.27
C LEU A 170 6.90 30.92 8.79
N LYS A 171 6.98 29.86 9.58
CA LYS A 171 7.13 29.97 11.03
C LYS A 171 8.45 30.66 11.43
N GLU A 172 9.55 30.35 10.75
CA GLU A 172 10.85 31.01 10.99
C GLU A 172 10.82 32.50 10.67
N LYS A 173 10.06 32.90 9.65
CA LYS A 173 9.83 34.31 9.31
C LYS A 173 8.85 35.03 10.25
N GLY A 174 8.35 34.38 11.29
CA GLY A 174 7.45 34.96 12.26
C GLY A 174 5.99 35.06 11.81
N TYR A 175 5.62 34.40 10.70
CA TYR A 175 4.22 34.35 10.30
C TYR A 175 3.45 33.35 11.17
N SER A 176 2.31 33.82 11.71
CA SER A 176 1.29 32.99 12.35
C SER A 176 0.15 32.74 11.35
N PHE A 177 -0.63 31.69 11.57
CA PHE A 177 -1.81 31.40 10.72
C PHE A 177 -2.80 32.57 10.63
N ASP A 178 -2.80 33.46 11.63
CA ASP A 178 -3.66 34.65 11.67
C ASP A 178 -3.13 35.83 10.86
N ASN A 179 -1.80 35.82 10.52
CA ASN A 179 -1.11 36.94 9.85
C ASN A 179 -0.50 36.55 8.51
N ILE A 180 -0.83 35.37 7.98
CA ILE A 180 -0.32 34.89 6.68
C ILE A 180 -0.93 35.72 5.56
N ARG A 181 -0.07 36.23 4.66
CA ARG A 181 -0.53 36.91 3.44
C ARG A 181 -1.24 35.93 2.51
N GLN A 182 -2.24 36.39 1.77
CA GLN A 182 -3.04 35.57 0.86
C GLN A 182 -2.20 34.76 -0.14
N LEU A 183 -1.07 35.29 -0.62
CA LEU A 183 -0.18 34.61 -1.56
C LEU A 183 0.52 33.39 -0.91
N GLU A 184 1.02 33.55 0.31
CA GLU A 184 1.73 32.50 1.04
C GLU A 184 0.78 31.38 1.48
N PHE A 185 -0.42 31.77 1.88
CA PHE A 185 -1.53 30.86 2.16
C PHE A 185 -1.93 30.05 0.92
N GLY A 186 -2.01 30.73 -0.24
CA GLY A 186 -2.26 30.08 -1.52
C GLY A 186 -1.16 29.06 -1.90
N LEU A 187 0.10 29.41 -1.73
CA LEU A 187 1.22 28.51 -2.00
C LEU A 187 1.19 27.26 -1.12
N LEU A 188 0.90 27.42 0.17
CA LEU A 188 0.74 26.30 1.11
C LEU A 188 -0.37 25.35 0.66
N HIS A 189 -1.52 25.91 0.23
CA HIS A 189 -2.63 25.10 -0.28
C HIS A 189 -2.27 24.34 -1.56
N VAL A 190 -1.55 24.96 -2.48
CA VAL A 190 -1.09 24.31 -3.72
C VAL A 190 -0.19 23.12 -3.39
N PHE A 191 0.78 23.27 -2.50
CA PHE A 191 1.65 22.16 -2.12
C PHE A 191 0.91 21.07 -1.34
N PHE A 192 -0.04 21.44 -0.49
CA PHE A 192 -0.86 20.47 0.22
C PHE A 192 -1.74 19.64 -0.73
N VAL A 193 -2.42 20.30 -1.68
CA VAL A 193 -3.24 19.64 -2.71
C VAL A 193 -2.38 18.76 -3.61
N LEU A 194 -1.19 19.23 -4.00
CA LEU A 194 -0.24 18.44 -4.79
C LEU A 194 0.19 17.17 -4.03
N GLY A 195 0.48 17.28 -2.75
CA GLY A 195 0.79 16.13 -1.90
C GLY A 195 -0.36 15.14 -1.82
N LEU A 196 -1.61 15.62 -1.62
CA LEU A 196 -2.79 14.75 -1.65
C LEU A 196 -3.00 14.10 -3.02
N PHE A 197 -2.71 14.82 -4.09
CA PHE A 197 -2.79 14.28 -5.45
C PHE A 197 -1.77 13.17 -5.69
N LEU A 198 -0.56 13.26 -5.16
CA LEU A 198 0.49 12.25 -5.31
C LEU A 198 0.33 11.08 -4.33
N PHE A 199 -0.46 11.24 -3.27
CA PHE A 199 -0.59 10.25 -2.20
C PHE A 199 -1.07 8.86 -2.67
N PRO A 200 -2.07 8.70 -3.59
CA PRO A 200 -2.50 7.38 -4.05
C PRO A 200 -1.39 6.58 -4.72
N VAL A 201 -0.59 7.22 -5.60
CA VAL A 201 0.49 6.51 -6.28
C VAL A 201 1.66 6.24 -5.33
N ALA A 202 1.92 7.11 -4.36
CA ALA A 202 2.94 6.88 -3.35
C ALA A 202 2.56 5.71 -2.41
N THR A 203 1.30 5.61 -1.99
CA THR A 203 0.81 4.45 -1.21
C THR A 203 0.80 3.17 -2.02
N LEU A 204 0.47 3.24 -3.31
CA LEU A 204 0.57 2.12 -4.23
C LEU A 204 2.01 1.60 -4.32
N THR A 205 2.98 2.48 -4.58
CA THR A 205 4.39 2.10 -4.68
C THR A 205 4.94 1.57 -3.35
N ALA A 206 4.52 2.13 -2.22
CA ALA A 206 4.87 1.64 -0.90
C ALA A 206 4.29 0.26 -0.61
N SER A 207 3.04 0.00 -1.03
CA SER A 207 2.36 -1.28 -0.85
C SER A 207 2.94 -2.38 -1.74
N VAL A 208 3.14 -2.10 -3.03
CA VAL A 208 3.62 -3.08 -4.02
C VAL A 208 5.13 -3.28 -3.93
N GLY A 209 5.88 -2.19 -3.76
CA GLY A 209 7.34 -2.22 -3.80
C GLY A 209 8.01 -2.75 -2.55
N GLN A 210 7.38 -2.64 -1.39
CA GLN A 210 7.90 -3.00 -0.06
C GLN A 210 9.30 -2.43 0.28
N THR A 211 9.87 -1.57 -0.58
CA THR A 211 11.20 -0.97 -0.45
C THR A 211 11.17 0.53 -0.75
N ILE A 212 12.05 1.28 -0.10
CA ILE A 212 12.14 2.75 -0.25
C ILE A 212 12.56 3.18 -1.67
N THR A 213 13.21 2.31 -2.43
CA THR A 213 13.68 2.58 -3.79
C THR A 213 12.55 2.92 -4.78
N TYR A 214 11.32 2.54 -4.49
CA TYR A 214 10.16 2.83 -5.35
C TYR A 214 9.61 4.26 -5.21
N PHE A 215 10.11 5.06 -4.26
CA PHE A 215 9.75 6.49 -4.12
C PHE A 215 10.47 7.41 -5.14
N ARG A 216 11.06 6.85 -6.19
CA ARG A 216 11.67 7.65 -7.26
C ARG A 216 10.59 8.37 -8.06
N PRO A 217 10.80 9.66 -8.41
CA PRO A 217 9.78 10.48 -9.07
C PRO A 217 9.40 9.97 -10.47
N ASP A 218 10.30 9.29 -11.17
CA ASP A 218 10.03 8.66 -12.45
C ASP A 218 8.96 7.55 -12.36
N TYR A 219 8.98 6.73 -11.29
CA TYR A 219 7.97 5.71 -11.04
C TYR A 219 6.63 6.29 -10.55
N LEU A 220 6.67 7.42 -9.83
CA LEU A 220 5.48 8.09 -9.33
C LEU A 220 4.72 8.84 -10.41
N LEU A 221 5.45 9.56 -11.29
CA LEU A 221 4.83 10.46 -12.26
C LEU A 221 4.46 9.79 -13.58
N ALA A 222 5.21 8.77 -14.02
CA ALA A 222 4.98 8.15 -15.31
C ALA A 222 3.58 7.52 -15.47
N PRO A 223 3.02 6.75 -14.51
CA PRO A 223 1.67 6.24 -14.58
C PRO A 223 0.62 7.35 -14.58
N VAL A 224 0.80 8.38 -13.75
CA VAL A 224 -0.13 9.52 -13.63
C VAL A 224 -0.26 10.28 -14.95
N LEU A 225 0.87 10.56 -15.61
CA LEU A 225 0.89 11.31 -16.87
C LEU A 225 0.28 10.51 -18.02
N LYS A 226 0.46 9.18 -18.05
CA LYS A 226 -0.09 8.32 -19.11
C LYS A 226 -1.59 8.10 -18.99
N THR A 227 -2.13 8.06 -17.78
CA THR A 227 -3.52 7.67 -17.50
C THR A 227 -4.18 8.63 -16.50
N PHE A 228 -4.16 9.92 -16.88
CA PHE A 228 -4.60 11.00 -15.99
C PHE A 228 -6.07 10.87 -15.54
N ALA A 229 -7.01 10.62 -16.47
CA ALA A 229 -8.44 10.59 -16.14
C ALA A 229 -8.82 9.45 -15.14
N PRO A 230 -8.41 8.18 -15.33
CA PRO A 230 -8.60 7.14 -14.32
C PRO A 230 -7.92 7.46 -12.99
N TYR A 231 -6.74 8.06 -13.03
CA TYR A 231 -6.02 8.45 -11.83
C TYR A 231 -6.79 9.49 -11.00
N VAL A 232 -7.34 10.52 -11.64
CA VAL A 232 -8.16 11.54 -10.98
C VAL A 232 -9.36 10.91 -10.26
N VAL A 233 -9.99 9.88 -10.82
CA VAL A 233 -11.08 9.16 -10.14
C VAL A 233 -10.60 8.53 -8.82
N THR A 234 -9.44 7.90 -8.81
CA THR A 234 -8.89 7.32 -7.56
C THR A 234 -8.56 8.40 -6.52
N VAL A 235 -7.99 9.53 -6.97
CA VAL A 235 -7.71 10.70 -6.10
C VAL A 235 -8.99 11.25 -5.51
N LEU A 236 -10.04 11.44 -6.32
CA LEU A 236 -11.33 11.97 -5.85
C LEU A 236 -11.97 11.05 -4.80
N LEU A 237 -11.97 9.73 -5.03
CA LEU A 237 -12.49 8.78 -4.05
C LEU A 237 -11.72 8.84 -2.73
N LEU A 238 -10.40 8.98 -2.79
CA LEU A 238 -9.58 9.13 -1.58
C LEU A 238 -9.86 10.45 -0.86
N ILE A 239 -9.99 11.57 -1.59
CA ILE A 239 -10.33 12.88 -1.02
C ILE A 239 -11.70 12.82 -0.34
N ILE A 240 -12.69 12.17 -0.97
CA ILE A 240 -14.02 11.98 -0.38
C ILE A 240 -13.90 11.18 0.92
N ALA A 241 -13.16 10.06 0.92
CA ALA A 241 -12.95 9.26 2.12
C ALA A 241 -12.27 10.08 3.24
N ALA A 242 -11.20 10.81 2.92
CA ALA A 242 -10.48 11.65 3.86
C ALA A 242 -11.36 12.80 4.39
N PHE A 243 -12.14 13.45 3.54
CA PHE A 243 -13.06 14.49 3.95
C PHE A 243 -14.15 13.96 4.89
N LEU A 244 -14.73 12.83 4.57
CA LEU A 244 -15.71 12.17 5.44
C LEU A 244 -15.10 11.78 6.78
N GLU A 245 -13.85 11.28 6.80
CA GLU A 245 -13.14 10.96 8.05
C GLU A 245 -12.99 12.20 8.95
N THR A 246 -12.76 13.40 8.40
CA THR A 246 -12.72 14.65 9.21
C THR A 246 -14.06 15.01 9.87
N LYS A 247 -15.17 14.45 9.39
CA LYS A 247 -16.50 14.64 9.97
C LYS A 247 -16.86 13.58 11.00
N THR A 248 -16.08 12.53 11.13
CA THR A 248 -16.31 11.50 12.15
C THR A 248 -16.05 12.09 13.54
N VAL A 249 -16.96 11.80 14.45
CA VAL A 249 -16.84 12.16 15.87
C VAL A 249 -16.77 10.87 16.67
N GLN A 250 -15.99 10.88 17.72
CA GLN A 250 -15.93 9.75 18.63
C GLN A 250 -17.05 9.87 19.70
N ASN A 251 -17.34 8.78 20.40
CA ASN A 251 -18.42 8.77 21.39
C ASN A 251 -18.15 9.80 22.49
N THR A 252 -19.01 10.79 22.56
CA THR A 252 -18.98 11.88 23.57
C THR A 252 -20.03 11.71 24.65
N HIS A 253 -20.55 10.48 24.85
CA HIS A 253 -21.65 10.20 25.80
C HIS A 253 -22.90 11.08 25.57
N ALA A 254 -23.15 11.42 24.32
CA ALA A 254 -24.33 12.16 23.89
C ALA A 254 -25.60 11.29 24.00
N SER A 255 -26.75 11.86 23.64
CA SER A 255 -28.02 11.13 23.58
C SER A 255 -27.92 9.91 22.64
N LEU A 256 -28.64 8.82 22.94
CA LEU A 256 -28.65 7.58 22.17
C LEU A 256 -28.78 7.75 20.64
N PRO A 257 -29.72 8.61 20.13
CA PRO A 257 -29.85 8.79 18.68
C PRO A 257 -28.63 9.47 18.05
N LYS A 258 -27.97 10.40 18.77
CA LYS A 258 -26.75 11.04 18.28
C LYS A 258 -25.58 10.04 18.23
N THR A 259 -25.41 9.24 19.28
CA THR A 259 -24.38 8.19 19.32
C THR A 259 -24.57 7.18 18.20
N ALA A 260 -25.79 6.75 17.91
CA ALA A 260 -26.11 5.86 16.81
C ALA A 260 -25.79 6.48 15.45
N PHE A 261 -26.13 7.74 15.24
CA PHE A 261 -25.80 8.48 14.02
C PHE A 261 -24.28 8.59 13.81
N ASP A 262 -23.55 8.98 14.85
CA ASP A 262 -22.08 9.12 14.79
C ASP A 262 -21.41 7.78 14.51
N LEU A 263 -21.90 6.67 15.07
CA LEU A 263 -21.41 5.33 14.79
C LEU A 263 -21.67 4.92 13.33
N ILE A 264 -22.89 5.14 12.83
CA ILE A 264 -23.24 4.84 11.43
C ILE A 264 -22.35 5.65 10.49
N LEU A 265 -22.10 6.92 10.79
CA LEU A 265 -21.20 7.75 10.01
C LEU A 265 -19.78 7.17 9.99
N ASN A 266 -19.22 6.79 11.14
CA ASN A 266 -17.92 6.14 11.23
C ASN A 266 -17.84 4.86 10.38
N LEU A 267 -18.87 4.01 10.43
CA LEU A 267 -18.93 2.80 9.62
C LEU A 267 -19.02 3.12 8.12
N THR A 268 -19.87 4.10 7.75
CA THR A 268 -20.00 4.53 6.35
C THR A 268 -18.67 5.03 5.78
N VAL A 269 -17.95 5.84 6.55
CA VAL A 269 -16.64 6.34 6.16
C VAL A 269 -15.65 5.19 5.95
N GLN A 270 -15.70 4.18 6.81
CA GLN A 270 -14.86 2.99 6.66
C GLN A 270 -15.15 2.24 5.36
N PHE A 271 -16.40 2.07 4.96
CA PHE A 271 -16.77 1.48 3.68
C PHE A 271 -16.22 2.29 2.51
N VAL A 272 -16.36 3.62 2.55
CA VAL A 272 -15.83 4.51 1.50
C VAL A 272 -14.30 4.44 1.43
N ALA A 273 -13.62 4.35 2.57
CA ALA A 273 -12.16 4.17 2.62
C ALA A 273 -11.72 2.85 1.97
N ILE A 274 -12.41 1.74 2.23
CA ILE A 274 -12.14 0.44 1.58
C ILE A 274 -12.29 0.56 0.06
N LEU A 275 -13.37 1.19 -0.42
CA LEU A 275 -13.59 1.42 -1.86
C LEU A 275 -12.48 2.28 -2.48
N ALA A 276 -12.06 3.35 -1.78
CA ALA A 276 -10.99 4.22 -2.23
C ALA A 276 -9.64 3.47 -2.32
N MET A 277 -9.28 2.68 -1.30
CA MET A 277 -8.05 1.91 -1.31
C MET A 277 -8.05 0.84 -2.40
N ARG A 278 -9.17 0.14 -2.60
CA ARG A 278 -9.29 -0.82 -3.69
C ARG A 278 -9.20 -0.15 -5.06
N SER A 279 -9.74 1.07 -5.23
CA SER A 279 -9.62 1.80 -6.50
C SER A 279 -8.17 2.09 -6.89
N ILE A 280 -7.29 2.30 -5.89
CA ILE A 280 -5.84 2.46 -6.11
C ILE A 280 -5.22 1.16 -6.64
N GLY A 281 -5.57 0.01 -6.05
CA GLY A 281 -5.12 -1.31 -6.55
C GLY A 281 -5.65 -1.62 -7.95
N LEU A 282 -6.93 -1.31 -8.23
CA LEU A 282 -7.54 -1.46 -9.56
C LEU A 282 -6.85 -0.56 -10.59
N PHE A 283 -6.46 0.66 -10.22
CA PHE A 283 -5.68 1.54 -11.09
C PHE A 283 -4.37 0.87 -11.53
N HIS A 284 -3.62 0.30 -10.59
CA HIS A 284 -2.40 -0.44 -10.91
C HIS A 284 -2.70 -1.61 -11.85
N ARG A 285 -3.68 -2.45 -11.53
CA ARG A 285 -4.05 -3.64 -12.32
C ARG A 285 -4.42 -3.31 -13.77
N HIS A 286 -5.08 -2.18 -14.01
CA HIS A 286 -5.55 -1.81 -15.35
C HIS A 286 -4.54 -1.00 -16.17
N TYR A 287 -3.60 -0.29 -15.53
CA TYR A 287 -2.75 0.70 -16.20
C TYR A 287 -1.25 0.60 -15.93
N SER A 288 -0.79 -0.22 -14.97
CA SER A 288 0.63 -0.34 -14.63
C SER A 288 1.26 -1.62 -15.19
N CYS A 289 0.86 -2.00 -16.37
CA CYS A 289 1.52 -3.07 -17.10
C CYS A 289 2.74 -2.58 -17.85
#